data_7c9f183ef4b1e40e8a90e0545d45de0e
#
_entry.id   7c9f183ef4b1e40e8a90e0545d45de0e
#
_cell.length_a   1.000
_cell.length_b   1.000
_cell.length_c   1.000
_cell.angle_alpha   90.00
_cell.angle_beta   90.00
_cell.angle_gamma   90.00
#
_symmetry.space_group_name_H-M   'P 1'
#
loop_
_entity.id
_entity.type
_entity.pdbx_description
1 polymer ?
#
loop_
_entity_poly.entity_id
_entity_poly.type
_entity_poly.pdbx_seq_one_letter_code
_entity_poly.pdbx_strand_id
1 'polypeptide(L)'
;MQYSKLVEVYEKLEATTKRLEHTYIISEFLKKISLEYLGTTILLLEGRVFPRWDEGEMGIASKIMAKAIGLASGESKERIISEWKKTGDLGTVTYNFIKKKKQATLGAHELSVKKVLENLREIATIQGAGTVDKKISLVAELLTSAKPNEAKYIVRTILDDMRIGIGEGSIRDAIAWAFFGDKLGIRYSKDENKIGLEDREKYNEYVDVVQRAYDITNDFAPVAEAAKKHGLKGLEEVSMKIGVPLKVMLALKVENIDEGFERCGKPAEFQFKYDGMRMQIHKNGNDIKIFTRRLENVTKQFPEVVDYIKRYVDEKEAIFDSEAVGYSKKTGKYLPFQNISQRIKRKYGIDKMSEDMPVEVNVFDIISYKGKSVVNKPFEERKGIIRKIVKNVPKKIKVAESIITADKKEVEDSYKKAVDSGNEGLMIKKLDAPYKPGGRVGFMVKLKGTKENLDLVVVKAEWGQGKRSKWLSSYTLACRHDDKFLEVGKASTGLKEKREEGLSFAEMTDLLKPLIIKEEGKEAEAKPKIVIEVGYEEIQKSPTYSSGYALRFPRVIQLREDRGPDDTSTLKMVDNFYNEQKKK
;
A
#
# COMPACT_ATOMS: atom_id res chain seq x y z
N MET A 1 -17.98 24.29 10.13
CA MET A 1 -17.14 24.91 9.06
C MET A 1 -17.80 24.68 7.71
N GLN A 2 -17.85 25.71 6.84
CA GLN A 2 -18.35 25.60 5.47
C GLN A 2 -17.41 24.73 4.62
N TYR A 3 -17.97 23.90 3.75
CA TYR A 3 -17.19 23.02 2.87
C TYR A 3 -16.39 23.82 1.81
N SER A 4 -16.93 24.97 1.39
CA SER A 4 -16.23 25.88 0.46
C SER A 4 -14.85 26.30 0.93
N LYS A 5 -14.64 26.47 2.26
CA LYS A 5 -13.31 26.80 2.81
C LYS A 5 -12.28 25.67 2.60
N LEU A 6 -12.73 24.41 2.68
CA LEU A 6 -11.87 23.26 2.39
C LEU A 6 -11.61 23.15 0.88
N VAL A 7 -12.61 23.44 0.05
CA VAL A 7 -12.49 23.46 -1.41
C VAL A 7 -11.48 24.50 -1.88
N GLU A 8 -11.43 25.69 -1.30
CA GLU A 8 -10.38 26.68 -1.59
C GLU A 8 -8.96 26.15 -1.32
N VAL A 9 -8.82 25.31 -0.30
CA VAL A 9 -7.53 24.66 -0.02
C VAL A 9 -7.20 23.62 -1.08
N TYR A 10 -8.17 22.80 -1.50
CA TYR A 10 -7.99 21.84 -2.59
C TYR A 10 -7.55 22.53 -3.88
N GLU A 11 -8.15 23.67 -4.24
CA GLU A 11 -7.77 24.42 -5.44
C GLU A 11 -6.33 24.95 -5.37
N LYS A 12 -5.90 25.44 -4.19
CA LYS A 12 -4.52 25.85 -3.98
C LYS A 12 -3.54 24.68 -4.07
N LEU A 13 -3.92 23.51 -3.55
CA LEU A 13 -3.10 22.29 -3.61
C LEU A 13 -3.00 21.76 -5.05
N GLU A 14 -4.10 21.77 -5.82
CA GLU A 14 -4.12 21.34 -7.22
C GLU A 14 -3.27 22.26 -8.12
N ALA A 15 -3.14 23.53 -7.76
CA ALA A 15 -2.40 24.54 -8.53
C ALA A 15 -0.87 24.40 -8.44
N THR A 16 -0.35 23.59 -7.52
CA THR A 16 1.10 23.41 -7.35
C THR A 16 1.50 21.94 -7.31
N THR A 17 2.73 21.63 -7.67
CA THR A 17 3.34 20.29 -7.51
C THR A 17 4.46 20.28 -6.46
N LYS A 18 4.72 21.42 -5.83
CA LYS A 18 5.81 21.61 -4.89
C LYS A 18 5.42 21.06 -3.50
N ARG A 19 6.12 20.04 -3.01
CA ARG A 19 5.80 19.38 -1.74
C ARG A 19 5.82 20.34 -0.54
N LEU A 20 6.81 21.24 -0.45
CA LEU A 20 6.90 22.18 0.67
C LEU A 20 5.76 23.20 0.64
N GLU A 21 5.35 23.64 -0.55
CA GLU A 21 4.19 24.51 -0.72
C GLU A 21 2.89 23.81 -0.29
N HIS A 22 2.70 22.52 -0.65
CA HIS A 22 1.59 21.72 -0.13
C HIS A 22 1.60 21.67 1.41
N THR A 23 2.75 21.37 2.00
CA THR A 23 2.90 21.33 3.47
C THR A 23 2.52 22.67 4.11
N TYR A 24 2.98 23.79 3.53
CA TYR A 24 2.66 25.14 4.01
C TYR A 24 1.16 25.45 3.90
N ILE A 25 0.55 25.22 2.74
CA ILE A 25 -0.88 25.46 2.52
C ILE A 25 -1.73 24.70 3.54
N ILE A 26 -1.42 23.41 3.75
CA ILE A 26 -2.14 22.57 4.72
C ILE A 26 -1.88 23.08 6.15
N SER A 27 -0.65 23.40 6.54
CA SER A 27 -0.32 23.84 7.89
C SER A 27 -1.05 25.12 8.26
N GLU A 28 -1.06 26.13 7.37
CA GLU A 28 -1.76 27.40 7.58
C GLU A 28 -3.28 27.23 7.68
N PHE A 29 -3.82 26.21 7.01
CA PHE A 29 -5.22 25.86 7.13
C PHE A 29 -5.52 25.18 8.48
N LEU A 30 -4.72 24.17 8.87
CA LEU A 30 -4.91 23.43 10.13
C LEU A 30 -4.81 24.32 11.38
N LYS A 31 -3.96 25.35 11.38
CA LYS A 31 -3.88 26.35 12.47
C LYS A 31 -5.23 26.97 12.78
N LYS A 32 -6.03 27.24 11.72
CA LYS A 32 -7.31 27.97 11.79
C LYS A 32 -8.52 27.07 12.10
N ILE A 33 -8.39 25.76 11.94
CA ILE A 33 -9.50 24.82 12.17
C ILE A 33 -9.71 24.58 13.66
N SER A 34 -10.95 24.68 14.14
CA SER A 34 -11.30 24.29 15.50
C SER A 34 -11.14 22.79 15.72
N LEU A 35 -10.91 22.37 16.95
CA LEU A 35 -10.71 20.96 17.30
C LEU A 35 -11.88 20.07 16.83
N GLU A 36 -13.10 20.56 16.90
CA GLU A 36 -14.33 19.86 16.47
C GLU A 36 -14.30 19.40 15.00
N TYR A 37 -13.69 20.21 14.10
CA TYR A 37 -13.67 19.92 12.67
C TYR A 37 -12.34 19.30 12.21
N LEU A 38 -11.34 19.24 13.09
CA LEU A 38 -9.97 18.91 12.70
C LEU A 38 -9.86 17.49 12.13
N GLY A 39 -10.37 16.49 12.85
CA GLY A 39 -10.33 15.10 12.40
C GLY A 39 -11.07 14.89 11.08
N THR A 40 -12.28 15.45 10.96
CA THR A 40 -13.04 15.40 9.71
C THR A 40 -12.29 16.05 8.54
N THR A 41 -11.66 17.20 8.80
CA THR A 41 -10.90 17.93 7.78
C THR A 41 -9.68 17.12 7.30
N ILE A 42 -8.96 16.47 8.20
CA ILE A 42 -7.81 15.62 7.88
C ILE A 42 -8.24 14.46 6.97
N LEU A 43 -9.31 13.73 7.33
CA LEU A 43 -9.82 12.64 6.50
C LEU A 43 -10.16 13.12 5.07
N LEU A 44 -10.88 14.22 4.96
CA LEU A 44 -11.25 14.78 3.65
C LEU A 44 -10.05 15.34 2.88
N LEU A 45 -9.02 15.87 3.54
CA LEU A 45 -7.73 16.20 2.89
C LEU A 45 -7.06 14.96 2.31
N GLU A 46 -7.15 13.81 2.97
CA GLU A 46 -6.68 12.54 2.42
C GLU A 46 -7.56 11.97 1.29
N GLY A 47 -8.67 12.65 0.96
CA GLY A 47 -9.67 12.15 0.01
C GLY A 47 -10.51 11.00 0.58
N ARG A 48 -10.59 10.86 1.89
CA ARG A 48 -11.21 9.75 2.58
C ARG A 48 -12.39 10.18 3.44
N VAL A 49 -13.31 9.27 3.63
CA VAL A 49 -14.44 9.42 4.56
C VAL A 49 -14.30 8.52 5.78
N PHE A 50 -13.46 7.51 5.68
CA PHE A 50 -13.09 6.58 6.73
C PHE A 50 -11.57 6.45 6.83
N PRO A 51 -11.02 6.07 8.00
CA PRO A 51 -9.63 5.66 8.12
C PRO A 51 -9.31 4.50 7.16
N ARG A 52 -8.03 4.30 6.82
CA ARG A 52 -7.58 3.28 5.85
C ARG A 52 -7.91 1.84 6.25
N TRP A 53 -8.06 1.59 7.52
CA TRP A 53 -8.35 0.29 8.09
C TRP A 53 -9.86 0.00 8.27
N ASP A 54 -10.70 0.99 8.03
CA ASP A 54 -12.15 0.83 8.07
C ASP A 54 -12.64 0.14 6.77
N GLU A 55 -13.63 -0.76 6.92
CA GLU A 55 -14.21 -1.52 5.81
C GLU A 55 -15.19 -0.70 4.96
N GLY A 56 -15.47 0.54 5.34
CA GLY A 56 -16.42 1.41 4.66
C GLY A 56 -15.99 1.73 3.23
N GLU A 57 -16.65 1.13 2.26
CA GLU A 57 -16.47 1.39 0.84
C GLU A 57 -17.65 2.16 0.26
N MET A 58 -17.39 3.22 -0.51
CA MET A 58 -18.44 3.97 -1.22
C MET A 58 -19.20 3.09 -2.23
N GLY A 59 -18.49 2.16 -2.87
CA GLY A 59 -19.08 1.21 -3.81
C GLY A 59 -19.71 1.88 -5.04
N ILE A 60 -19.23 3.06 -5.43
CA ILE A 60 -19.70 3.81 -6.60
C ILE A 60 -18.60 3.84 -7.67
N ALA A 61 -18.81 3.08 -8.74
CA ALA A 61 -17.94 3.09 -9.90
C ALA A 61 -18.24 4.29 -10.82
N SER A 62 -17.28 4.67 -11.65
CA SER A 62 -17.39 5.84 -12.57
C SER A 62 -18.65 5.84 -13.45
N LYS A 63 -19.11 4.65 -13.90
CA LYS A 63 -20.36 4.56 -14.70
C LYS A 63 -21.62 4.87 -13.88
N ILE A 64 -21.62 4.55 -12.57
CA ILE A 64 -22.71 4.87 -11.64
C ILE A 64 -22.65 6.37 -11.32
N MET A 65 -21.45 6.90 -11.07
CA MET A 65 -21.23 8.32 -10.86
C MET A 65 -21.75 9.16 -12.03
N ALA A 66 -21.52 8.74 -13.28
CA ALA A 66 -22.04 9.44 -14.46
C ALA A 66 -23.58 9.54 -14.46
N LYS A 67 -24.31 8.53 -13.94
CA LYS A 67 -25.76 8.62 -13.78
C LYS A 67 -26.17 9.65 -12.73
N ALA A 68 -25.46 9.69 -11.58
CA ALA A 68 -25.74 10.66 -10.53
C ALA A 68 -25.47 12.11 -10.99
N ILE A 69 -24.38 12.33 -11.74
CA ILE A 69 -24.08 13.63 -12.35
C ILE A 69 -25.19 14.03 -13.34
N GLY A 70 -25.70 13.09 -14.12
CA GLY A 70 -26.83 13.32 -15.06
C GLY A 70 -28.07 13.81 -14.34
N LEU A 71 -28.45 13.13 -13.24
CA LEU A 71 -29.61 13.55 -12.42
C LEU A 71 -29.41 14.95 -11.81
N ALA A 72 -28.21 15.25 -11.32
CA ALA A 72 -27.92 16.53 -10.68
C ALA A 72 -27.84 17.69 -11.67
N SER A 73 -27.34 17.47 -12.89
CA SER A 73 -27.09 18.50 -13.91
C SER A 73 -28.19 18.64 -14.97
N GLY A 74 -29.06 17.63 -15.11
CA GLY A 74 -30.03 17.53 -16.19
C GLY A 74 -29.43 17.07 -17.54
N GLU A 75 -28.19 16.60 -17.55
CA GLU A 75 -27.50 16.18 -18.78
C GLU A 75 -27.62 14.67 -19.03
N SER A 76 -27.54 14.26 -20.30
CA SER A 76 -27.58 12.84 -20.63
C SER A 76 -26.30 12.11 -20.20
N LYS A 77 -26.43 10.86 -19.81
CA LYS A 77 -25.31 10.00 -19.42
C LYS A 77 -24.26 9.88 -20.53
N GLU A 78 -24.70 9.79 -21.77
CA GLU A 78 -23.85 9.66 -22.96
C GLU A 78 -22.95 10.90 -23.12
N ARG A 79 -23.51 12.10 -22.93
CA ARG A 79 -22.77 13.36 -22.97
C ARG A 79 -21.74 13.45 -21.86
N ILE A 80 -22.09 13.04 -20.63
CA ILE A 80 -21.17 13.00 -19.49
C ILE A 80 -20.01 12.04 -19.79
N ILE A 81 -20.29 10.85 -20.31
CA ILE A 81 -19.25 9.86 -20.66
C ILE A 81 -18.36 10.40 -21.79
N SER A 82 -18.93 11.09 -22.79
CA SER A 82 -18.16 11.69 -23.87
C SER A 82 -17.17 12.75 -23.35
N GLU A 83 -17.64 13.66 -22.49
CA GLU A 83 -16.76 14.67 -21.89
C GLU A 83 -15.74 14.06 -20.92
N TRP A 84 -16.12 12.99 -20.19
CA TRP A 84 -15.17 12.26 -19.35
C TRP A 84 -14.05 11.61 -20.17
N LYS A 85 -14.36 11.01 -21.32
CA LYS A 85 -13.32 10.45 -22.20
C LYS A 85 -12.33 11.52 -22.69
N LYS A 86 -12.77 12.78 -22.88
CA LYS A 86 -11.91 13.90 -23.30
C LYS A 86 -11.05 14.42 -22.15
N THR A 87 -11.63 14.58 -20.97
CA THR A 87 -10.98 15.22 -19.82
C THR A 87 -10.20 14.23 -18.94
N GLY A 88 -10.61 12.96 -18.94
CA GLY A 88 -10.09 11.94 -18.01
C GLY A 88 -10.47 12.16 -16.53
N ASP A 89 -11.39 13.10 -16.23
CA ASP A 89 -11.74 13.53 -14.88
C ASP A 89 -13.23 13.84 -14.72
N LEU A 90 -13.97 12.98 -14.05
CA LEU A 90 -15.39 13.19 -13.77
C LEU A 90 -15.65 14.37 -12.84
N GLY A 91 -14.71 14.73 -11.96
CA GLY A 91 -14.82 15.94 -11.14
C GLY A 91 -14.87 17.20 -11.98
N THR A 92 -13.94 17.37 -12.94
CA THR A 92 -13.94 18.50 -13.88
C THR A 92 -15.18 18.51 -14.78
N VAL A 93 -15.64 17.35 -15.23
CA VAL A 93 -16.89 17.23 -15.99
C VAL A 93 -18.08 17.73 -15.15
N THR A 94 -18.15 17.31 -13.88
CA THR A 94 -19.22 17.74 -12.97
C THR A 94 -19.19 19.25 -12.77
N TYR A 95 -18.03 19.84 -12.50
CA TYR A 95 -17.86 21.28 -12.41
C TYR A 95 -18.46 22.00 -13.61
N ASN A 96 -18.11 21.57 -14.83
CA ASN A 96 -18.54 22.21 -16.08
C ASN A 96 -20.05 22.13 -16.28
N PHE A 97 -20.70 21.02 -15.92
CA PHE A 97 -22.14 20.86 -16.09
C PHE A 97 -22.94 21.57 -15.00
N ILE A 98 -22.52 21.49 -13.73
CA ILE A 98 -23.18 22.22 -12.64
C ILE A 98 -23.07 23.73 -12.83
N LYS A 99 -21.92 24.24 -13.32
CA LYS A 99 -21.75 25.67 -13.64
C LYS A 99 -22.68 26.17 -14.73
N LYS A 100 -23.06 25.31 -15.69
CA LYS A 100 -23.98 25.65 -16.79
C LYS A 100 -25.47 25.54 -16.41
N LYS A 101 -25.79 24.98 -15.24
CA LYS A 101 -27.15 24.80 -14.79
C LYS A 101 -27.85 26.15 -14.61
N LYS A 102 -28.92 26.40 -15.40
CA LYS A 102 -29.64 27.67 -15.41
C LYS A 102 -30.58 27.87 -14.23
N GLN A 103 -30.98 26.78 -13.52
CA GLN A 103 -31.88 26.85 -12.37
C GLN A 103 -31.09 26.75 -11.06
N ALA A 104 -31.04 27.82 -10.31
CA ALA A 104 -30.67 27.76 -8.91
C ALA A 104 -31.80 27.08 -8.12
N THR A 105 -31.45 26.09 -7.32
CA THR A 105 -32.42 25.42 -6.44
C THR A 105 -32.85 26.44 -5.36
N LEU A 106 -34.14 26.78 -5.29
CA LEU A 106 -34.68 27.55 -4.20
C LEU A 106 -34.42 26.81 -2.88
N GLY A 107 -33.57 27.35 -2.02
CA GLY A 107 -33.20 26.75 -0.73
C GLY A 107 -31.86 26.01 -0.69
N ALA A 108 -30.89 26.32 -1.57
CA ALA A 108 -29.53 25.82 -1.46
C ALA A 108 -28.90 26.29 -0.14
N HIS A 109 -28.92 25.43 0.87
CA HIS A 109 -28.17 25.65 2.11
C HIS A 109 -26.68 25.43 1.83
N GLU A 110 -25.82 26.31 2.36
CA GLU A 110 -24.38 26.15 2.27
C GLU A 110 -23.94 24.80 2.87
N LEU A 111 -23.20 24.02 2.10
CA LEU A 111 -22.70 22.73 2.56
C LEU A 111 -21.67 22.92 3.68
N SER A 112 -21.87 22.23 4.80
CA SER A 112 -20.85 22.12 5.85
C SER A 112 -19.99 20.89 5.64
N VAL A 113 -18.73 20.95 6.11
CA VAL A 113 -17.79 19.79 6.08
C VAL A 113 -18.42 18.58 6.77
N LYS A 114 -19.11 18.79 7.90
CA LYS A 114 -19.80 17.73 8.63
C LYS A 114 -20.91 17.09 7.79
N LYS A 115 -21.77 17.91 7.15
CA LYS A 115 -22.87 17.41 6.29
C LYS A 115 -22.34 16.60 5.11
N VAL A 116 -21.26 17.07 4.45
CA VAL A 116 -20.63 16.32 3.35
C VAL A 116 -20.12 14.99 3.84
N LEU A 117 -19.37 14.93 4.96
CA LEU A 117 -18.84 13.69 5.50
C LEU A 117 -19.95 12.71 5.90
N GLU A 118 -21.01 13.20 6.57
CA GLU A 118 -22.15 12.38 7.01
C GLU A 118 -22.88 11.76 5.80
N ASN A 119 -23.19 12.54 4.77
CA ASN A 119 -23.83 12.04 3.56
C ASN A 119 -22.94 11.00 2.83
N LEU A 120 -21.63 11.25 2.74
CA LEU A 120 -20.70 10.30 2.15
C LEU A 120 -20.63 9.00 2.95
N ARG A 121 -20.64 9.06 4.28
CA ARG A 121 -20.67 7.88 5.15
C ARG A 121 -22.00 7.12 5.02
N GLU A 122 -23.12 7.81 4.92
CA GLU A 122 -24.43 7.20 4.69
C GLU A 122 -24.44 6.39 3.39
N ILE A 123 -23.88 6.94 2.29
CA ILE A 123 -23.74 6.22 1.02
C ILE A 123 -22.96 4.91 1.19
N ALA A 124 -21.91 4.89 2.00
CA ALA A 124 -21.10 3.70 2.25
C ALA A 124 -21.84 2.62 3.05
N THR A 125 -22.78 3.00 3.92
CA THR A 125 -23.56 2.04 4.74
C THR A 125 -24.67 1.33 3.97
N ILE A 126 -25.07 1.84 2.82
CA ILE A 126 -26.16 1.27 2.02
C ILE A 126 -25.68 -0.04 1.34
N GLN A 127 -26.27 -1.17 1.73
CA GLN A 127 -25.96 -2.51 1.22
C GLN A 127 -27.24 -3.29 0.89
N GLY A 128 -27.16 -4.23 -0.07
CA GLY A 128 -28.26 -5.13 -0.46
C GLY A 128 -28.83 -4.87 -1.88
N ALA A 129 -29.88 -5.59 -2.26
CA ALA A 129 -30.54 -5.46 -3.56
C ALA A 129 -31.22 -4.07 -3.69
N GLY A 130 -31.18 -3.45 -4.88
CA GLY A 130 -31.79 -2.13 -5.13
C GLY A 130 -31.02 -0.93 -4.60
N THR A 131 -29.84 -1.13 -4.02
CA THR A 131 -29.06 -0.07 -3.37
C THR A 131 -28.41 0.92 -4.33
N VAL A 132 -28.19 0.52 -5.59
CA VAL A 132 -27.51 1.36 -6.59
C VAL A 132 -28.30 2.64 -6.86
N ASP A 133 -29.62 2.55 -7.04
CA ASP A 133 -30.46 3.72 -7.34
C ASP A 133 -30.56 4.65 -6.12
N LYS A 134 -30.62 4.09 -4.91
CA LYS A 134 -30.59 4.89 -3.67
C LYS A 134 -29.26 5.65 -3.52
N LYS A 135 -28.14 4.99 -3.79
CA LYS A 135 -26.82 5.66 -3.81
C LYS A 135 -26.76 6.77 -4.86
N ILE A 136 -27.27 6.51 -6.07
CA ILE A 136 -27.33 7.51 -7.15
C ILE A 136 -28.13 8.73 -6.70
N SER A 137 -29.30 8.53 -6.08
CA SER A 137 -30.16 9.61 -5.61
C SER A 137 -29.50 10.46 -4.53
N LEU A 138 -28.83 9.84 -3.53
CA LEU A 138 -28.10 10.57 -2.48
C LEU A 138 -26.92 11.38 -3.03
N VAL A 139 -26.18 10.82 -3.97
CA VAL A 139 -25.10 11.57 -4.64
C VAL A 139 -25.68 12.73 -5.45
N ALA A 140 -26.76 12.51 -6.20
CA ALA A 140 -27.39 13.55 -7.01
C ALA A 140 -27.94 14.69 -6.14
N GLU A 141 -28.55 14.37 -4.98
CA GLU A 141 -29.00 15.35 -3.99
C GLU A 141 -27.84 16.22 -3.49
N LEU A 142 -26.74 15.57 -3.09
CA LEU A 142 -25.54 16.27 -2.62
C LEU A 142 -24.95 17.18 -3.70
N LEU A 143 -24.83 16.70 -4.94
CA LEU A 143 -24.33 17.47 -6.09
C LEU A 143 -25.27 18.63 -6.48
N THR A 144 -26.58 18.45 -6.30
CA THR A 144 -27.58 19.49 -6.58
C THR A 144 -27.46 20.68 -5.61
N SER A 145 -27.09 20.39 -4.37
CA SER A 145 -26.88 21.41 -3.32
C SER A 145 -25.50 22.06 -3.36
N ALA A 146 -24.55 21.46 -4.08
CA ALA A 146 -23.15 21.89 -4.13
C ALA A 146 -22.91 23.02 -5.14
N LYS A 147 -22.00 23.96 -4.80
CA LYS A 147 -21.41 24.88 -5.76
C LYS A 147 -20.55 24.10 -6.77
N PRO A 148 -20.28 24.62 -7.99
CA PRO A 148 -19.52 23.88 -9.00
C PRO A 148 -18.19 23.31 -8.52
N ASN A 149 -17.38 24.09 -7.79
CA ASN A 149 -16.11 23.65 -7.22
C ASN A 149 -16.30 22.58 -6.14
N GLU A 150 -17.34 22.72 -5.28
CA GLU A 150 -17.68 21.74 -4.26
C GLU A 150 -18.07 20.39 -4.90
N ALA A 151 -18.92 20.43 -5.92
CA ALA A 151 -19.33 19.23 -6.68
C ALA A 151 -18.15 18.51 -7.32
N LYS A 152 -17.15 19.23 -7.85
CA LYS A 152 -15.90 18.68 -8.39
C LYS A 152 -15.20 17.78 -7.37
N TYR A 153 -14.96 18.30 -6.17
CA TYR A 153 -14.20 17.57 -5.13
C TYR A 153 -15.03 16.51 -4.42
N ILE A 154 -16.35 16.68 -4.30
CA ILE A 154 -17.26 15.62 -3.82
C ILE A 154 -17.16 14.39 -4.73
N VAL A 155 -17.24 14.57 -6.05
CA VAL A 155 -17.10 13.48 -7.02
C VAL A 155 -15.73 12.82 -6.95
N ARG A 156 -14.67 13.60 -6.83
CA ARG A 156 -13.29 13.09 -6.70
C ARG A 156 -13.09 12.31 -5.38
N THR A 157 -13.69 12.76 -4.27
CA THR A 157 -13.67 12.04 -2.99
C THR A 157 -14.39 10.69 -3.10
N ILE A 158 -15.57 10.66 -3.73
CA ILE A 158 -16.34 9.41 -3.90
C ILE A 158 -15.59 8.40 -4.79
N LEU A 159 -14.83 8.88 -5.77
CA LEU A 159 -14.07 8.04 -6.71
C LEU A 159 -12.66 7.72 -6.24
N ASP A 160 -12.25 8.17 -5.06
CA ASP A 160 -10.89 8.04 -4.50
C ASP A 160 -9.79 8.59 -5.47
N ASP A 161 -10.10 9.71 -6.17
CA ASP A 161 -9.23 10.33 -7.18
C ASP A 161 -9.17 11.86 -6.99
N MET A 162 -8.64 12.31 -5.85
CA MET A 162 -8.62 13.73 -5.46
C MET A 162 -7.77 14.63 -6.37
N ARG A 163 -6.69 14.11 -6.94
CA ARG A 163 -5.76 14.84 -7.85
C ARG A 163 -5.15 16.12 -7.28
N ILE A 164 -4.98 16.20 -5.98
CA ILE A 164 -4.36 17.34 -5.29
C ILE A 164 -2.88 17.14 -4.95
N GLY A 165 -2.31 16.00 -5.31
CA GLY A 165 -0.87 15.73 -5.25
C GLY A 165 -0.28 15.63 -3.83
N ILE A 166 -1.08 15.45 -2.79
CA ILE A 166 -0.59 15.30 -1.42
C ILE A 166 -0.36 13.82 -1.06
N GLY A 167 0.62 13.59 -0.20
CA GLY A 167 0.91 12.27 0.37
C GLY A 167 1.01 12.33 1.88
N GLU A 168 1.15 11.16 2.53
CA GLU A 168 1.28 11.03 3.99
C GLU A 168 2.36 11.95 4.57
N GLY A 169 3.52 12.04 3.90
CA GLY A 169 4.61 12.91 4.34
C GLY A 169 4.26 14.40 4.36
N SER A 170 3.40 14.87 3.44
CA SER A 170 2.97 16.28 3.43
C SER A 170 2.00 16.57 4.57
N ILE A 171 1.10 15.64 4.91
CA ILE A 171 0.15 15.79 6.04
C ILE A 171 0.91 15.71 7.36
N ARG A 172 1.82 14.74 7.52
CA ARG A 172 2.68 14.63 8.70
C ARG A 172 3.44 15.93 8.97
N ASP A 173 4.17 16.42 7.96
CA ASP A 173 4.95 17.63 8.08
C ASP A 173 4.05 18.86 8.33
N ALA A 174 2.86 18.92 7.70
CA ALA A 174 1.91 19.99 7.94
C ALA A 174 1.34 20.02 9.38
N ILE A 175 1.12 18.86 10.00
CA ILE A 175 0.75 18.77 11.42
C ILE A 175 1.89 19.31 12.30
N ALA A 176 3.14 18.93 12.02
CA ALA A 176 4.29 19.45 12.74
C ALA A 176 4.43 20.98 12.58
N TRP A 177 4.27 21.50 11.36
CA TRP A 177 4.35 22.95 11.10
C TRP A 177 3.17 23.72 11.72
N ALA A 178 1.97 23.16 11.69
CA ALA A 178 0.77 23.83 12.21
C ALA A 178 0.84 24.03 13.73
N PHE A 179 1.27 23.01 14.47
CA PHE A 179 1.14 22.98 15.92
C PHE A 179 2.47 23.21 16.69
N PHE A 180 3.60 23.11 15.99
CA PHE A 180 4.92 23.31 16.59
C PHE A 180 5.79 24.31 15.83
N GLY A 181 5.29 24.90 14.73
CA GLY A 181 6.07 25.77 13.84
C GLY A 181 6.76 26.95 14.55
N ASP A 182 6.03 27.61 15.47
CA ASP A 182 6.58 28.72 16.22
C ASP A 182 7.70 28.29 17.19
N LYS A 183 7.56 27.11 17.82
CA LYS A 183 8.57 26.53 18.72
C LYS A 183 9.82 26.04 18.00
N LEU A 184 9.70 25.76 16.71
CA LEU A 184 10.76 25.25 15.84
C LEU A 184 11.36 26.33 14.95
N GLY A 185 10.90 27.58 15.06
CA GLY A 185 11.36 28.69 14.24
C GLY A 185 11.16 28.46 12.75
N ILE A 186 10.09 27.74 12.34
CA ILE A 186 9.86 27.36 10.95
C ILE A 186 9.47 28.58 10.12
N ARG A 187 10.26 28.85 9.09
CA ARG A 187 9.99 29.90 8.09
C ARG A 187 9.99 29.29 6.70
N TYR A 188 8.88 29.41 5.99
CA TYR A 188 8.77 28.96 4.60
C TYR A 188 8.90 30.15 3.64
N SER A 189 9.86 30.07 2.71
CA SER A 189 9.99 30.98 1.59
C SER A 189 9.29 30.40 0.37
N LYS A 190 8.23 31.06 -0.10
CA LYS A 190 7.46 30.61 -1.26
C LYS A 190 8.26 30.74 -2.56
N ASP A 191 9.01 31.83 -2.70
CA ASP A 191 9.78 32.15 -3.90
C ASP A 191 10.90 31.13 -4.12
N GLU A 192 11.65 30.81 -3.07
CA GLU A 192 12.73 29.83 -3.12
C GLU A 192 12.24 28.39 -2.96
N ASN A 193 10.99 28.19 -2.54
CA ASN A 193 10.44 26.89 -2.14
C ASN A 193 11.35 26.16 -1.14
N LYS A 194 11.81 26.87 -0.13
CA LYS A 194 12.69 26.37 0.91
C LYS A 194 12.13 26.61 2.31
N ILE A 195 12.57 25.76 3.24
CA ILE A 195 12.29 25.91 4.67
C ILE A 195 13.54 26.39 5.40
N GLY A 196 13.43 27.47 6.16
CA GLY A 196 14.39 27.88 7.17
C GLY A 196 14.04 27.25 8.52
N LEU A 197 15.03 26.67 9.19
CA LEU A 197 14.91 26.02 10.49
C LEU A 197 16.00 26.61 11.41
N GLU A 198 15.64 26.89 12.65
CA GLU A 198 16.62 27.29 13.68
C GLU A 198 17.44 26.09 14.16
N ASP A 199 16.76 24.93 14.33
CA ASP A 199 17.37 23.69 14.79
C ASP A 199 16.79 22.50 13.98
N ARG A 200 17.65 21.87 13.17
CA ARG A 200 17.27 20.75 12.30
C ARG A 200 17.05 19.44 13.06
N GLU A 201 17.81 19.21 14.12
CA GLU A 201 17.72 17.99 14.92
C GLU A 201 16.40 18.00 15.70
N LYS A 202 16.11 19.10 16.36
CA LYS A 202 14.85 19.31 17.06
C LYS A 202 13.64 19.21 16.12
N TYR A 203 13.73 19.76 14.90
CA TYR A 203 12.68 19.59 13.89
C TYR A 203 12.44 18.12 13.58
N ASN A 204 13.49 17.34 13.34
CA ASN A 204 13.39 15.92 13.05
C ASN A 204 12.76 15.14 14.22
N GLU A 205 13.13 15.44 15.46
CA GLU A 205 12.52 14.84 16.66
C GLU A 205 11.00 15.03 16.70
N TYR A 206 10.51 16.25 16.43
CA TYR A 206 9.10 16.56 16.43
C TYR A 206 8.35 15.84 15.28
N VAL A 207 8.94 15.81 14.10
CA VAL A 207 8.40 15.06 12.95
C VAL A 207 8.35 13.58 13.24
N ASP A 208 9.36 13.03 13.92
CA ASP A 208 9.41 11.60 14.31
C ASP A 208 8.35 11.25 15.36
N VAL A 209 8.04 12.18 16.29
CA VAL A 209 6.94 11.98 17.25
C VAL A 209 5.58 11.94 16.53
N VAL A 210 5.35 12.86 15.59
CA VAL A 210 4.12 12.85 14.76
C VAL A 210 4.04 11.57 13.93
N GLN A 211 5.16 11.15 13.32
CA GLN A 211 5.22 9.92 12.53
C GLN A 211 4.92 8.68 13.37
N ARG A 212 5.48 8.59 14.56
CA ARG A 212 5.27 7.48 15.51
C ARG A 212 3.81 7.37 15.93
N ALA A 213 3.18 8.50 16.26
CA ALA A 213 1.75 8.53 16.58
C ALA A 213 0.89 8.04 15.39
N TYR A 214 1.24 8.46 14.18
CA TYR A 214 0.57 7.97 12.97
C TYR A 214 0.81 6.48 12.71
N ASP A 215 2.02 5.97 12.87
CA ASP A 215 2.34 4.55 12.65
C ASP A 215 1.59 3.61 13.61
N ILE A 216 1.19 4.14 14.78
CA ILE A 216 0.38 3.44 15.78
C ILE A 216 -1.12 3.48 15.42
N THR A 217 -1.62 4.59 14.89
CA THR A 217 -3.06 4.80 14.66
C THR A 217 -3.48 4.56 13.21
N ASN A 218 -2.56 4.65 12.26
CA ASN A 218 -2.82 4.69 10.81
C ASN A 218 -3.90 5.71 10.39
N ASP A 219 -4.03 6.77 11.18
CA ASP A 219 -5.02 7.83 10.98
C ASP A 219 -4.44 9.16 11.48
N PHE A 220 -4.31 10.14 10.59
CA PHE A 220 -3.82 11.47 10.97
C PHE A 220 -4.86 12.29 11.74
N ALA A 221 -6.14 11.91 11.71
CA ALA A 221 -7.18 12.65 12.43
C ALA A 221 -6.93 12.70 13.94
N PRO A 222 -6.80 11.57 14.67
CA PRO A 222 -6.48 11.58 16.10
C PRO A 222 -5.09 12.13 16.40
N VAL A 223 -4.14 12.01 15.47
CA VAL A 223 -2.79 12.57 15.63
C VAL A 223 -2.82 14.09 15.62
N ALA A 224 -3.54 14.69 14.68
CA ALA A 224 -3.70 16.15 14.61
C ALA A 224 -4.47 16.71 15.82
N GLU A 225 -5.51 16.01 16.27
CA GLU A 225 -6.29 16.36 17.45
C GLU A 225 -5.43 16.33 18.73
N ALA A 226 -4.63 15.28 18.92
CA ALA A 226 -3.70 15.14 20.03
C ALA A 226 -2.62 16.24 20.02
N ALA A 227 -2.03 16.50 18.84
CA ALA A 227 -1.04 17.55 18.65
C ALA A 227 -1.59 18.95 19.00
N LYS A 228 -2.81 19.26 18.51
CA LYS A 228 -3.46 20.56 18.77
C LYS A 228 -3.87 20.73 20.22
N LYS A 229 -4.40 19.68 20.86
CA LYS A 229 -4.96 19.75 22.22
C LYS A 229 -3.89 19.73 23.30
N HIS A 230 -2.90 18.87 23.16
CA HIS A 230 -1.94 18.56 24.22
C HIS A 230 -0.46 18.67 23.79
N GLY A 231 -0.19 19.09 22.54
CA GLY A 231 1.16 19.24 22.02
C GLY A 231 1.89 17.90 21.93
N LEU A 232 3.22 17.91 22.19
CA LEU A 232 4.06 16.71 22.16
C LEU A 232 3.58 15.65 23.13
N LYS A 233 3.22 16.05 24.37
CA LYS A 233 2.74 15.12 25.38
C LYS A 233 1.53 14.32 24.89
N GLY A 234 0.58 14.99 24.21
CA GLY A 234 -0.59 14.30 23.64
C GLY A 234 -0.19 13.29 22.55
N LEU A 235 0.81 13.59 21.75
CA LEU A 235 1.31 12.66 20.74
C LEU A 235 2.04 11.46 21.35
N GLU A 236 2.80 11.66 22.43
CA GLU A 236 3.49 10.59 23.15
C GLU A 236 2.50 9.65 23.88
N GLU A 237 1.37 10.18 24.32
CA GLU A 237 0.28 9.44 24.96
C GLU A 237 -0.60 8.65 23.97
N VAL A 238 -0.43 8.87 22.66
CA VAL A 238 -1.14 8.09 21.64
C VAL A 238 -0.80 6.60 21.80
N SER A 239 -1.82 5.83 22.11
CA SER A 239 -1.67 4.40 22.40
C SER A 239 -2.36 3.53 21.35
N MET A 240 -1.92 2.28 21.27
CA MET A 240 -2.53 1.26 20.44
C MET A 240 -3.94 0.95 20.93
N LYS A 241 -4.85 0.76 19.97
CA LYS A 241 -6.21 0.28 20.27
C LYS A 241 -6.42 -1.06 19.59
N ILE A 242 -6.93 -2.04 20.35
CA ILE A 242 -7.32 -3.32 19.75
C ILE A 242 -8.42 -3.05 18.72
N GLY A 243 -8.27 -3.64 17.53
CA GLY A 243 -9.16 -3.40 16.40
C GLY A 243 -8.75 -2.26 15.47
N VAL A 244 -7.70 -1.52 15.80
CA VAL A 244 -7.04 -0.53 14.93
C VAL A 244 -5.65 -1.05 14.55
N PRO A 245 -5.41 -1.45 13.30
CA PRO A 245 -4.13 -2.04 12.91
C PRO A 245 -3.01 -1.01 12.88
N LEU A 246 -1.80 -1.47 13.24
CA LEU A 246 -0.59 -0.66 13.17
C LEU A 246 0.12 -0.87 11.83
N LYS A 247 0.92 0.11 11.42
CA LYS A 247 1.85 -0.12 10.31
C LYS A 247 2.84 -1.23 10.66
N VAL A 248 3.05 -2.13 9.73
CA VAL A 248 3.94 -3.28 9.92
C VAL A 248 5.41 -2.88 9.83
N MET A 249 6.25 -3.46 10.68
CA MET A 249 7.70 -3.34 10.57
C MET A 249 8.21 -4.06 9.32
N LEU A 250 9.18 -3.46 8.61
CA LEU A 250 9.73 -3.92 7.35
C LEU A 250 11.21 -4.28 7.48
N ALA A 251 11.63 -5.36 6.81
CA ALA A 251 13.01 -5.84 6.78
C ALA A 251 13.77 -5.31 5.55
N LEU A 252 15.07 -5.07 5.70
CA LEU A 252 16.00 -4.93 4.60
C LEU A 252 16.35 -6.31 4.00
N LYS A 253 16.87 -6.33 2.77
CA LYS A 253 17.45 -7.54 2.16
C LYS A 253 18.93 -7.57 2.46
N VAL A 254 19.47 -8.76 2.71
CA VAL A 254 20.90 -9.04 2.75
C VAL A 254 21.25 -10.10 1.70
N GLU A 255 22.47 -10.05 1.22
CA GLU A 255 22.92 -10.93 0.14
C GLU A 255 23.49 -12.24 0.67
N ASN A 256 24.02 -12.25 1.90
CA ASN A 256 24.64 -13.43 2.52
C ASN A 256 24.47 -13.43 4.05
N ILE A 257 24.89 -14.53 4.68
CA ILE A 257 24.78 -14.77 6.13
C ILE A 257 25.68 -13.80 6.92
N ASP A 258 26.87 -13.50 6.41
CA ASP A 258 27.83 -12.63 7.11
C ASP A 258 27.30 -11.20 7.25
N GLU A 259 26.71 -10.63 6.18
CA GLU A 259 25.98 -9.37 6.24
C GLU A 259 24.80 -9.42 7.23
N GLY A 260 24.11 -10.57 7.29
CA GLY A 260 23.06 -10.81 8.26
C GLY A 260 23.55 -10.69 9.71
N PHE A 261 24.67 -11.31 10.03
CA PHE A 261 25.30 -11.22 11.33
C PHE A 261 25.84 -9.80 11.63
N GLU A 262 26.45 -9.14 10.66
CA GLU A 262 26.92 -7.76 10.81
C GLU A 262 25.79 -6.82 11.26
N ARG A 263 24.60 -6.97 10.66
CA ARG A 263 23.44 -6.12 10.96
C ARG A 263 22.69 -6.51 12.23
N CYS A 264 22.57 -7.82 12.50
CA CYS A 264 21.72 -8.33 13.59
C CYS A 264 22.51 -8.79 14.81
N GLY A 265 23.85 -8.82 14.75
CA GLY A 265 24.71 -9.28 15.84
C GLY A 265 24.94 -10.80 15.86
N LYS A 266 25.79 -11.25 16.78
CA LYS A 266 26.09 -12.67 17.07
C LYS A 266 25.94 -12.89 18.58
N PRO A 267 25.07 -13.79 19.06
CA PRO A 267 24.12 -14.58 18.26
C PRO A 267 22.93 -13.75 17.73
N ALA A 268 22.24 -14.26 16.70
CA ALA A 268 21.00 -13.72 16.18
C ALA A 268 19.92 -14.81 16.04
N GLU A 269 18.65 -14.42 15.94
CA GLU A 269 17.59 -15.39 15.60
C GLU A 269 17.46 -15.51 14.09
N PHE A 270 17.48 -16.75 13.59
CA PHE A 270 17.21 -17.13 12.20
C PHE A 270 15.87 -17.85 12.14
N GLN A 271 14.88 -17.19 11.61
CA GLN A 271 13.50 -17.64 11.55
C GLN A 271 13.10 -17.95 10.12
N PHE A 272 12.31 -19.00 9.89
CA PHE A 272 11.81 -19.32 8.56
C PHE A 272 11.07 -18.13 7.97
N LYS A 273 11.43 -17.79 6.73
CA LYS A 273 10.72 -16.78 5.94
C LYS A 273 9.63 -17.48 5.13
N TYR A 274 8.45 -17.49 5.71
CA TYR A 274 7.29 -18.10 5.08
C TYR A 274 6.87 -17.38 3.79
N ASP A 275 6.39 -18.13 2.80
CA ASP A 275 5.73 -17.59 1.59
C ASP A 275 4.22 -17.62 1.82
N GLY A 276 3.73 -16.68 2.60
CA GLY A 276 2.35 -16.61 3.04
C GLY A 276 1.76 -15.22 2.97
N MET A 277 0.63 -15.04 3.63
CA MET A 277 -0.01 -13.77 3.85
C MET A 277 0.26 -13.27 5.27
N ARG A 278 0.93 -12.13 5.38
CA ARG A 278 1.13 -11.49 6.68
C ARG A 278 -0.21 -11.07 7.25
N MET A 279 -0.45 -11.49 8.48
CA MET A 279 -1.65 -11.17 9.27
C MET A 279 -1.25 -10.47 10.55
N GLN A 280 -1.80 -9.29 10.79
CA GLN A 280 -1.84 -8.70 12.11
C GLN A 280 -3.14 -9.13 12.78
N ILE A 281 -3.06 -9.85 13.87
CA ILE A 281 -4.21 -10.46 14.54
C ILE A 281 -4.43 -9.77 15.89
N HIS A 282 -5.60 -9.18 16.06
CA HIS A 282 -6.05 -8.51 17.26
C HIS A 282 -7.04 -9.41 18.00
N LYS A 283 -6.77 -9.70 19.27
CA LYS A 283 -7.65 -10.46 20.14
C LYS A 283 -8.13 -9.60 21.31
N ASN A 284 -9.44 -9.54 21.52
CA ASN A 284 -10.08 -8.98 22.70
C ASN A 284 -11.17 -9.95 23.18
N GLY A 285 -10.82 -10.86 24.07
CA GLY A 285 -11.69 -11.96 24.45
C GLY A 285 -12.05 -12.82 23.24
N ASN A 286 -13.33 -12.86 22.90
CA ASN A 286 -13.85 -13.58 21.75
C ASN A 286 -13.94 -12.71 20.46
N ASP A 287 -13.72 -11.40 20.57
CA ASP A 287 -13.64 -10.53 19.41
C ASP A 287 -12.23 -10.61 18.81
N ILE A 288 -12.16 -11.20 17.61
CA ILE A 288 -10.93 -11.35 16.86
C ILE A 288 -11.05 -10.53 15.59
N LYS A 289 -10.03 -9.72 15.30
CA LYS A 289 -9.90 -9.00 14.02
C LYS A 289 -8.58 -9.34 13.36
N ILE A 290 -8.60 -9.52 12.04
CA ILE A 290 -7.45 -9.92 11.25
C ILE A 290 -7.24 -8.89 10.15
N PHE A 291 -6.03 -8.35 10.07
CA PHE A 291 -5.67 -7.34 9.07
C PHE A 291 -4.53 -7.81 8.19
N THR A 292 -4.59 -7.50 6.90
CA THR A 292 -3.50 -7.75 5.95
C THR A 292 -2.35 -6.74 6.14
N ARG A 293 -1.24 -6.96 5.44
CA ARG A 293 -0.12 -5.99 5.36
C ARG A 293 -0.59 -4.60 4.86
N ARG A 294 -1.68 -4.52 4.10
CA ARG A 294 -2.29 -3.28 3.60
C ARG A 294 -3.33 -2.69 4.55
N LEU A 295 -3.47 -3.27 5.74
CA LEU A 295 -4.42 -2.88 6.78
C LEU A 295 -5.89 -3.18 6.42
N GLU A 296 -6.13 -3.99 5.39
CA GLU A 296 -7.48 -4.44 5.02
C GLU A 296 -7.97 -5.45 6.06
N ASN A 297 -9.19 -5.28 6.57
CA ASN A 297 -9.80 -6.25 7.45
C ASN A 297 -10.27 -7.48 6.65
N VAL A 298 -9.74 -8.63 6.99
CA VAL A 298 -10.03 -9.92 6.35
C VAL A 298 -10.57 -10.97 7.32
N THR A 299 -11.11 -10.52 8.44
CA THR A 299 -11.62 -11.40 9.50
C THR A 299 -12.65 -12.41 8.97
N LYS A 300 -13.57 -11.94 8.13
CA LYS A 300 -14.63 -12.77 7.54
C LYS A 300 -14.10 -13.81 6.56
N GLN A 301 -12.98 -13.51 5.89
CA GLN A 301 -12.36 -14.39 4.89
C GLN A 301 -11.56 -15.55 5.51
N PHE A 302 -11.26 -15.48 6.82
CA PHE A 302 -10.44 -16.46 7.53
C PHE A 302 -11.10 -16.93 8.84
N PRO A 303 -12.32 -17.52 8.80
CA PRO A 303 -13.05 -17.95 9.99
C PRO A 303 -12.30 -19.02 10.78
N GLU A 304 -11.54 -19.90 10.12
CA GLU A 304 -10.70 -20.90 10.77
C GLU A 304 -9.59 -20.28 11.63
N VAL A 305 -9.00 -19.15 11.15
CA VAL A 305 -7.98 -18.42 11.93
C VAL A 305 -8.60 -17.81 13.17
N VAL A 306 -9.81 -17.26 13.08
CA VAL A 306 -10.57 -16.76 14.23
C VAL A 306 -10.77 -17.88 15.26
N ASP A 307 -11.14 -19.08 14.82
CA ASP A 307 -11.31 -20.25 15.70
C ASP A 307 -9.98 -20.69 16.34
N TYR A 308 -8.88 -20.71 15.56
CA TYR A 308 -7.55 -21.06 16.09
C TYR A 308 -7.11 -20.10 17.19
N ILE A 309 -7.29 -18.80 17.01
CA ILE A 309 -6.91 -17.79 18.00
C ILE A 309 -7.74 -17.92 19.29
N LYS A 310 -9.04 -18.20 19.15
CA LYS A 310 -9.91 -18.43 20.32
C LYS A 310 -9.48 -19.64 21.14
N ARG A 311 -9.15 -20.76 20.48
CA ARG A 311 -8.88 -22.06 21.15
C ARG A 311 -7.43 -22.23 21.60
N TYR A 312 -6.48 -21.67 20.87
CA TYR A 312 -5.06 -22.02 21.04
C TYR A 312 -4.19 -20.85 21.50
N VAL A 313 -4.77 -19.69 21.75
CA VAL A 313 -4.07 -18.54 22.35
C VAL A 313 -4.61 -18.28 23.74
N ASP A 314 -3.77 -18.55 24.75
CA ASP A 314 -4.11 -18.41 26.17
C ASP A 314 -3.81 -16.98 26.67
N GLU A 315 -4.48 -16.00 26.09
CA GLU A 315 -4.46 -14.61 26.51
C GLU A 315 -5.76 -13.93 26.07
N LYS A 316 -6.30 -13.04 26.92
CA LYS A 316 -7.53 -12.31 26.63
C LYS A 316 -7.29 -11.15 25.65
N GLU A 317 -6.23 -10.41 25.86
CA GLU A 317 -5.95 -9.18 25.10
C GLU A 317 -4.53 -9.19 24.52
N ALA A 318 -4.42 -9.34 23.19
CA ALA A 318 -3.14 -9.34 22.50
C ALA A 318 -3.25 -8.85 21.04
N ILE A 319 -2.13 -8.34 20.53
CA ILE A 319 -1.94 -8.06 19.11
C ILE A 319 -0.70 -8.82 18.64
N PHE A 320 -0.89 -9.71 17.66
CA PHE A 320 0.17 -10.53 17.08
C PHE A 320 0.52 -10.07 15.67
N ASP A 321 1.77 -10.32 15.32
CA ASP A 321 2.24 -10.28 13.94
C ASP A 321 2.56 -11.72 13.50
N SER A 322 1.96 -12.18 12.42
CA SER A 322 1.99 -13.58 12.01
C SER A 322 2.00 -13.72 10.49
N GLU A 323 2.33 -14.92 10.00
CA GLU A 323 2.21 -15.30 8.59
C GLU A 323 1.26 -16.49 8.47
N ALA A 324 0.19 -16.33 7.68
CA ALA A 324 -0.69 -17.44 7.32
C ALA A 324 -0.20 -18.10 6.04
N VAL A 325 0.09 -19.39 6.10
CA VAL A 325 0.60 -20.18 4.98
C VAL A 325 -0.43 -21.22 4.58
N GLY A 326 -0.83 -21.24 3.31
CA GLY A 326 -1.69 -22.29 2.78
C GLY A 326 -0.99 -23.64 2.74
N TYR A 327 -1.76 -24.70 2.88
CA TYR A 327 -1.23 -26.05 2.71
C TYR A 327 -2.22 -26.98 1.99
N SER A 328 -1.67 -27.98 1.30
CA SER A 328 -2.46 -29.03 0.65
C SER A 328 -2.89 -30.07 1.69
N LYS A 329 -4.19 -30.30 1.86
CA LYS A 329 -4.71 -31.38 2.71
C LYS A 329 -4.24 -32.77 2.27
N LYS A 330 -4.01 -32.96 0.96
CA LYS A 330 -3.59 -34.25 0.41
C LYS A 330 -2.12 -34.59 0.71
N THR A 331 -1.24 -33.60 0.61
CA THR A 331 0.21 -33.82 0.72
C THR A 331 0.82 -33.25 2.01
N GLY A 332 0.09 -32.39 2.73
CA GLY A 332 0.59 -31.67 3.89
C GLY A 332 1.63 -30.58 3.56
N LYS A 333 2.04 -30.41 2.29
CA LYS A 333 3.02 -29.41 1.87
C LYS A 333 2.43 -28.02 1.84
N TYR A 334 3.25 -27.02 2.14
CA TYR A 334 2.87 -25.61 2.00
C TYR A 334 2.64 -25.24 0.53
N LEU A 335 1.72 -24.32 0.33
CA LEU A 335 1.34 -23.78 -0.98
C LEU A 335 1.84 -22.34 -1.10
N PRO A 336 2.24 -21.89 -2.29
CA PRO A 336 2.65 -20.51 -2.55
C PRO A 336 1.54 -19.50 -2.18
N PHE A 337 1.94 -18.29 -1.82
CA PHE A 337 1.03 -17.18 -1.45
C PHE A 337 -0.12 -16.95 -2.44
N GLN A 338 0.10 -17.17 -3.73
CA GLN A 338 -0.91 -16.97 -4.78
C GLN A 338 -2.20 -17.76 -4.55
N ASN A 339 -2.08 -18.97 -3.99
CA ASN A 339 -3.24 -19.80 -3.68
C ASN A 339 -4.12 -19.15 -2.61
N ILE A 340 -3.49 -18.48 -1.61
CA ILE A 340 -4.21 -17.83 -0.51
C ILE A 340 -4.71 -16.45 -0.92
N SER A 341 -3.98 -15.73 -1.78
CA SER A 341 -4.32 -14.36 -2.18
C SER A 341 -5.71 -14.22 -2.78
N GLN A 342 -6.23 -15.29 -3.40
CA GLN A 342 -7.58 -15.34 -3.93
C GLN A 342 -8.66 -15.21 -2.85
N ARG A 343 -8.35 -15.59 -1.59
CA ARG A 343 -9.29 -15.48 -0.46
C ARG A 343 -9.50 -14.04 -0.02
N ILE A 344 -8.49 -13.18 -0.11
CA ILE A 344 -8.51 -11.80 0.40
C ILE A 344 -9.69 -11.00 -0.17
N LYS A 345 -9.96 -11.14 -1.46
CA LYS A 345 -11.02 -10.39 -2.16
C LYS A 345 -12.37 -11.10 -2.21
N ARG A 346 -12.49 -12.29 -1.62
CA ARG A 346 -13.73 -13.07 -1.65
C ARG A 346 -14.78 -12.50 -0.71
N LYS A 347 -15.99 -12.34 -1.23
CA LYS A 347 -17.20 -11.92 -0.46
C LYS A 347 -18.20 -13.06 -0.27
N TYR A 348 -18.11 -14.16 -1.06
CA TYR A 348 -19.05 -15.28 -1.06
C TYR A 348 -18.32 -16.63 -1.10
N GLY A 349 -18.97 -17.69 -0.57
CA GLY A 349 -18.42 -19.05 -0.58
C GLY A 349 -17.17 -19.22 0.30
N ILE A 350 -17.09 -18.50 1.41
CA ILE A 350 -15.91 -18.43 2.29
C ILE A 350 -15.66 -19.79 2.95
N ASP A 351 -16.72 -20.47 3.46
CA ASP A 351 -16.59 -21.75 4.17
C ASP A 351 -15.97 -22.82 3.26
N LYS A 352 -16.50 -22.98 2.04
CA LYS A 352 -15.92 -23.90 1.05
C LYS A 352 -14.46 -23.56 0.75
N MET A 353 -14.13 -22.29 0.64
CA MET A 353 -12.79 -21.85 0.33
C MET A 353 -11.81 -22.07 1.48
N SER A 354 -12.26 -21.96 2.74
CA SER A 354 -11.45 -22.29 3.92
C SER A 354 -11.19 -23.80 4.03
N GLU A 355 -12.12 -24.62 3.52
CA GLU A 355 -11.94 -26.07 3.42
C GLU A 355 -10.98 -26.47 2.30
N ASP A 356 -11.12 -25.85 1.12
CA ASP A 356 -10.31 -26.17 -0.07
C ASP A 356 -8.86 -25.67 0.06
N MET A 357 -8.66 -24.52 0.73
CA MET A 357 -7.36 -23.86 0.91
C MET A 357 -7.13 -23.47 2.38
N PRO A 358 -6.98 -24.45 3.28
CA PRO A 358 -6.75 -24.17 4.70
C PRO A 358 -5.38 -23.52 4.92
N VAL A 359 -5.26 -22.77 6.02
CA VAL A 359 -4.02 -22.07 6.38
C VAL A 359 -3.50 -22.52 7.74
N GLU A 360 -2.17 -22.47 7.91
CA GLU A 360 -1.48 -22.56 9.18
C GLU A 360 -0.96 -21.17 9.54
N VAL A 361 -1.23 -20.72 10.76
CA VAL A 361 -0.80 -19.42 11.28
C VAL A 361 0.54 -19.58 12.01
N ASN A 362 1.57 -18.90 11.53
CA ASN A 362 2.90 -18.87 12.12
C ASN A 362 3.11 -17.54 12.83
N VAL A 363 2.99 -17.53 14.16
CA VAL A 363 3.12 -16.32 14.98
C VAL A 363 4.60 -16.02 15.20
N PHE A 364 5.07 -14.85 14.74
CA PHE A 364 6.49 -14.52 14.79
C PHE A 364 6.84 -13.29 15.65
N ASP A 365 5.85 -12.46 16.02
CA ASP A 365 6.05 -11.35 16.95
C ASP A 365 4.76 -11.01 17.70
N ILE A 366 4.89 -10.26 18.80
CA ILE A 366 3.78 -9.72 19.57
C ILE A 366 3.99 -8.24 19.82
N ILE A 367 2.94 -7.48 19.59
CA ILE A 367 2.94 -6.00 19.62
C ILE A 367 2.29 -5.49 20.90
N SER A 368 1.22 -6.17 21.36
CA SER A 368 0.52 -5.85 22.59
C SER A 368 0.24 -7.13 23.39
N TYR A 369 0.38 -7.06 24.70
CA TYR A 369 0.16 -8.15 25.65
C TYR A 369 -0.56 -7.63 26.88
N LYS A 370 -1.69 -8.27 27.27
CA LYS A 370 -2.55 -7.83 28.38
C LYS A 370 -2.97 -6.36 28.26
N GLY A 371 -3.35 -5.95 27.06
CA GLY A 371 -3.75 -4.56 26.75
C GLY A 371 -2.62 -3.53 26.78
N LYS A 372 -1.36 -3.94 27.07
CA LYS A 372 -0.21 -3.06 27.13
C LYS A 372 0.72 -3.24 25.94
N SER A 373 1.25 -2.15 25.42
CA SER A 373 2.27 -2.17 24.38
C SER A 373 3.55 -2.86 24.85
N VAL A 374 4.09 -3.77 24.04
CA VAL A 374 5.37 -4.43 24.29
C VAL A 374 6.40 -4.13 23.20
N VAL A 375 6.14 -3.16 22.33
CA VAL A 375 7.01 -2.81 21.18
C VAL A 375 8.42 -2.42 21.59
N ASN A 376 8.60 -1.78 22.74
CA ASN A 376 9.91 -1.34 23.25
C ASN A 376 10.70 -2.45 23.95
N LYS A 377 10.08 -3.62 24.19
CA LYS A 377 10.80 -4.76 24.76
C LYS A 377 11.75 -5.40 23.75
N PRO A 378 12.88 -5.97 24.22
CA PRO A 378 13.73 -6.81 23.38
C PRO A 378 12.93 -7.89 22.63
N PHE A 379 13.36 -8.20 21.40
CA PHE A 379 12.69 -9.21 20.58
C PHE A 379 12.61 -10.57 21.30
N GLU A 380 13.68 -10.97 21.98
CA GLU A 380 13.73 -12.23 22.75
C GLU A 380 12.65 -12.29 23.84
N GLU A 381 12.41 -11.19 24.57
CA GLU A 381 11.34 -11.12 25.55
C GLU A 381 9.95 -11.27 24.90
N ARG A 382 9.73 -10.58 23.77
CA ARG A 382 8.47 -10.70 23.03
C ARG A 382 8.25 -12.12 22.52
N LYS A 383 9.30 -12.76 22.03
CA LYS A 383 9.27 -14.17 21.62
C LYS A 383 8.95 -15.10 22.80
N GLY A 384 9.53 -14.82 23.97
CA GLY A 384 9.24 -15.53 25.22
C GLY A 384 7.76 -15.45 25.61
N ILE A 385 7.12 -14.29 25.42
CA ILE A 385 5.66 -14.13 25.65
C ILE A 385 4.88 -15.03 24.69
N ILE A 386 5.19 -15.00 23.38
CA ILE A 386 4.48 -15.82 22.38
C ILE A 386 4.56 -17.31 22.75
N ARG A 387 5.76 -17.80 23.10
CA ARG A 387 5.97 -19.21 23.49
C ARG A 387 5.13 -19.64 24.71
N LYS A 388 4.79 -18.70 25.59
CA LYS A 388 3.96 -18.99 26.77
C LYS A 388 2.48 -19.06 26.45
N ILE A 389 1.99 -18.24 25.53
CA ILE A 389 0.55 -18.06 25.32
C ILE A 389 0.01 -18.73 24.04
N VAL A 390 0.87 -19.10 23.11
CA VAL A 390 0.47 -19.77 21.85
C VAL A 390 0.73 -21.28 21.98
N LYS A 391 -0.33 -22.08 21.90
CA LYS A 391 -0.24 -23.55 21.85
C LYS A 391 0.12 -23.98 20.43
N ASN A 392 1.23 -24.70 20.26
CA ASN A 392 1.63 -25.22 18.97
C ASN A 392 0.73 -26.39 18.55
N VAL A 393 -0.11 -26.18 17.55
CA VAL A 393 -0.98 -27.19 16.95
C VAL A 393 -0.69 -27.26 15.45
N PRO A 394 -0.04 -28.34 14.97
CA PRO A 394 0.32 -28.49 13.57
C PRO A 394 -0.86 -28.25 12.63
N LYS A 395 -0.61 -27.57 11.52
CA LYS A 395 -1.61 -27.21 10.49
C LYS A 395 -2.75 -26.31 10.98
N LYS A 396 -2.60 -25.69 12.15
CA LYS A 396 -3.51 -24.69 12.68
C LYS A 396 -2.77 -23.43 13.07
N ILE A 397 -2.06 -23.47 14.21
CA ILE A 397 -1.29 -22.33 14.72
C ILE A 397 -0.04 -22.83 15.42
N LYS A 398 1.07 -22.13 15.20
CA LYS A 398 2.33 -22.38 15.93
C LYS A 398 3.15 -21.10 16.06
N VAL A 399 4.11 -21.12 16.96
CA VAL A 399 5.19 -20.15 17.00
C VAL A 399 6.09 -20.40 15.78
N ALA A 400 6.45 -19.35 15.08
CA ALA A 400 7.28 -19.44 13.88
C ALA A 400 8.61 -20.15 14.18
N GLU A 401 8.97 -21.10 13.31
CA GLU A 401 10.17 -21.95 13.46
C GLU A 401 11.44 -21.11 13.31
N SER A 402 12.36 -21.28 14.26
CA SER A 402 13.60 -20.51 14.31
C SER A 402 14.68 -21.19 15.15
N ILE A 403 15.94 -20.79 14.89
CA ILE A 403 17.09 -21.09 15.73
C ILE A 403 17.75 -19.80 16.18
N ILE A 404 18.41 -19.84 17.34
CA ILE A 404 19.29 -18.75 17.80
C ILE A 404 20.70 -19.30 17.79
N THR A 405 21.58 -18.72 16.98
CA THR A 405 22.94 -19.20 16.82
C THR A 405 23.91 -18.10 16.42
N ALA A 406 25.19 -18.34 16.66
CA ALA A 406 26.34 -17.59 16.14
C ALA A 406 27.11 -18.38 15.07
N ASP A 407 26.73 -19.63 14.83
CA ASP A 407 27.41 -20.55 13.90
C ASP A 407 26.81 -20.47 12.50
N LYS A 408 27.67 -20.18 11.51
CA LYS A 408 27.28 -20.04 10.10
C LYS A 408 26.76 -21.35 9.50
N LYS A 409 27.33 -22.50 9.90
CA LYS A 409 26.93 -23.81 9.39
C LYS A 409 25.50 -24.17 9.86
N GLU A 410 25.18 -23.91 11.12
CA GLU A 410 23.82 -24.09 11.61
C GLU A 410 22.81 -23.21 10.85
N VAL A 411 23.21 -21.98 10.47
CA VAL A 411 22.39 -21.10 9.65
C VAL A 411 22.19 -21.68 8.24
N GLU A 412 23.25 -22.19 7.60
CA GLU A 412 23.18 -22.83 6.29
C GLU A 412 22.24 -24.05 6.29
N ASP A 413 22.33 -24.89 7.32
CA ASP A 413 21.46 -26.06 7.51
C ASP A 413 20.01 -25.63 7.72
N SER A 414 19.78 -24.60 8.54
CA SER A 414 18.44 -24.02 8.76
C SER A 414 17.88 -23.38 7.48
N TYR A 415 18.73 -22.71 6.69
CA TYR A 415 18.33 -22.12 5.41
C TYR A 415 17.87 -23.22 4.43
N LYS A 416 18.67 -24.28 4.32
CA LYS A 416 18.33 -25.43 3.47
C LYS A 416 17.00 -26.06 3.91
N LYS A 417 16.83 -26.31 5.22
CA LYS A 417 15.59 -26.84 5.78
C LYS A 417 14.38 -25.94 5.47
N ALA A 418 14.54 -24.62 5.57
CA ALA A 418 13.48 -23.66 5.25
C ALA A 418 13.07 -23.77 3.78
N VAL A 419 14.04 -23.78 2.85
CA VAL A 419 13.79 -23.88 1.41
C VAL A 419 13.19 -25.23 1.02
N ASP A 420 13.71 -26.34 1.56
CA ASP A 420 13.20 -27.70 1.31
C ASP A 420 11.74 -27.87 1.81
N SER A 421 11.35 -27.08 2.82
CA SER A 421 9.98 -27.03 3.34
C SER A 421 9.06 -26.08 2.56
N GLY A 422 9.54 -25.47 1.47
CA GLY A 422 8.74 -24.56 0.62
C GLY A 422 8.68 -23.11 1.10
N ASN A 423 9.61 -22.68 1.97
CA ASN A 423 9.71 -21.29 2.43
C ASN A 423 10.70 -20.49 1.57
N GLU A 424 10.63 -19.13 1.62
CA GLU A 424 11.46 -18.25 0.78
C GLU A 424 12.94 -18.16 1.22
N GLY A 425 13.29 -18.62 2.43
CA GLY A 425 14.60 -18.48 3.04
C GLY A 425 14.50 -18.18 4.53
N LEU A 426 15.30 -17.24 5.04
CA LEU A 426 15.32 -16.88 6.46
C LEU A 426 15.09 -15.39 6.68
N MET A 427 14.45 -15.07 7.81
CA MET A 427 14.47 -13.77 8.47
C MET A 427 15.53 -13.80 9.57
N ILE A 428 16.40 -12.82 9.62
CA ILE A 428 17.44 -12.68 10.63
C ILE A 428 17.05 -11.50 11.53
N LYS A 429 17.04 -11.71 12.83
CA LYS A 429 16.56 -10.73 13.80
C LYS A 429 17.55 -10.54 14.95
N LYS A 430 17.82 -9.29 15.30
CA LYS A 430 18.60 -8.92 16.46
C LYS A 430 17.79 -9.18 17.73
N LEU A 431 18.36 -9.87 18.73
CA LEU A 431 17.66 -10.38 19.90
C LEU A 431 17.15 -9.26 20.84
N ASP A 432 17.93 -8.20 21.01
CA ASP A 432 17.62 -7.06 21.89
C ASP A 432 16.81 -5.95 21.20
N ALA A 433 16.45 -6.12 19.92
CA ALA A 433 15.82 -5.08 19.14
C ALA A 433 14.34 -4.85 19.48
N PRO A 434 13.87 -3.59 19.49
CA PRO A 434 12.46 -3.26 19.63
C PRO A 434 11.67 -3.59 18.37
N TYR A 435 10.34 -3.56 18.45
CA TYR A 435 9.44 -3.52 17.30
C TYR A 435 9.19 -2.06 16.90
N LYS A 436 9.45 -1.67 15.64
CA LYS A 436 9.21 -0.31 15.12
C LYS A 436 8.07 -0.32 14.10
N PRO A 437 6.84 0.02 14.48
CA PRO A 437 5.73 0.15 13.55
C PRO A 437 6.11 1.08 12.38
N GLY A 438 5.75 0.71 11.14
CA GLY A 438 6.04 1.50 9.94
C GLY A 438 7.52 1.59 9.52
N GLY A 439 8.43 1.28 10.42
CA GLY A 439 9.87 1.40 10.18
C GLY A 439 10.43 0.33 9.25
N ARG A 440 11.29 0.72 8.31
CA ARG A 440 12.20 -0.22 7.62
C ARG A 440 13.52 -0.24 8.38
N VAL A 441 13.79 -1.36 9.02
CA VAL A 441 14.86 -1.45 10.01
C VAL A 441 16.03 -2.29 9.52
N GLY A 442 17.25 -1.96 10.00
CA GLY A 442 18.46 -2.72 9.72
C GLY A 442 18.69 -3.91 10.65
N PHE A 443 18.06 -3.94 11.81
CA PHE A 443 18.21 -5.00 12.82
C PHE A 443 17.21 -6.18 12.62
N MET A 444 16.45 -6.16 11.57
CA MET A 444 15.66 -7.26 11.04
C MET A 444 15.87 -7.30 9.52
N VAL A 445 16.47 -8.38 9.04
CA VAL A 445 16.80 -8.51 7.62
C VAL A 445 16.29 -9.83 7.06
N LYS A 446 16.18 -9.90 5.73
CA LYS A 446 15.74 -11.12 5.03
C LYS A 446 16.84 -11.64 4.12
N LEU A 447 17.18 -12.90 4.29
CA LEU A 447 18.07 -13.69 3.44
C LEU A 447 17.20 -14.56 2.54
N LYS A 448 17.22 -14.28 1.23
CA LYS A 448 16.54 -15.07 0.21
C LYS A 448 17.57 -15.58 -0.79
N GLY A 449 17.31 -16.76 -1.38
CA GLY A 449 18.13 -17.25 -2.50
C GLY A 449 18.16 -16.25 -3.65
N THR A 450 19.32 -16.06 -4.21
CA THR A 450 19.49 -15.35 -5.48
C THR A 450 18.85 -16.20 -6.57
N LYS A 451 17.80 -15.68 -7.20
CA LYS A 451 17.29 -16.26 -8.45
C LYS A 451 18.13 -15.73 -9.59
N GLU A 452 18.40 -16.56 -10.57
CA GLU A 452 19.05 -16.10 -11.79
C GLU A 452 18.18 -15.05 -12.47
N ASN A 453 18.79 -13.94 -12.89
CA ASN A 453 18.12 -12.92 -13.65
C ASN A 453 17.84 -13.44 -15.08
N LEU A 454 16.89 -12.82 -15.75
CA LEU A 454 16.59 -13.10 -17.15
C LEU A 454 17.04 -11.93 -18.02
N ASP A 455 17.68 -12.22 -19.13
CA ASP A 455 17.91 -11.24 -20.18
C ASP A 455 16.74 -11.27 -21.15
N LEU A 456 15.98 -10.20 -21.21
CA LEU A 456 14.72 -10.10 -21.94
C LEU A 456 14.75 -8.94 -22.92
N VAL A 457 14.08 -9.10 -24.07
CA VAL A 457 13.94 -8.04 -25.03
C VAL A 457 12.69 -7.18 -24.75
N VAL A 458 12.80 -5.89 -24.97
CA VAL A 458 11.66 -4.97 -24.89
C VAL A 458 10.91 -5.00 -26.21
N VAL A 459 9.61 -5.37 -26.16
CA VAL A 459 8.72 -5.45 -27.34
C VAL A 459 7.68 -4.35 -27.37
N LYS A 460 7.29 -3.80 -26.21
CA LYS A 460 6.38 -2.65 -26.09
C LYS A 460 6.80 -1.78 -24.92
N ALA A 461 6.42 -0.52 -24.97
CA ALA A 461 6.59 0.42 -23.86
C ALA A 461 5.37 1.31 -23.69
N GLU A 462 5.19 1.91 -22.51
CA GLU A 462 4.11 2.86 -22.25
C GLU A 462 4.64 4.20 -21.77
N TRP A 463 4.07 5.26 -22.32
CA TRP A 463 4.30 6.62 -21.84
C TRP A 463 3.82 6.78 -20.41
N GLY A 464 4.64 7.40 -19.59
CA GLY A 464 4.35 7.64 -18.19
C GLY A 464 3.24 8.65 -17.95
N GLN A 465 2.92 8.87 -16.68
CA GLN A 465 1.93 9.87 -16.23
C GLN A 465 2.59 10.83 -15.23
N GLY A 466 2.00 12.00 -15.07
CA GLY A 466 2.48 13.02 -14.14
C GLY A 466 3.92 13.42 -14.43
N LYS A 467 4.82 13.32 -13.47
CA LYS A 467 6.25 13.68 -13.62
C LYS A 467 6.98 12.90 -14.72
N ARG A 468 6.48 11.69 -15.04
CA ARG A 468 7.09 10.79 -16.03
C ARG A 468 6.42 10.86 -17.41
N SER A 469 5.52 11.82 -17.65
CA SER A 469 4.76 11.93 -18.90
C SER A 469 5.63 12.13 -20.17
N LYS A 470 6.88 12.56 -20.01
CA LYS A 470 7.84 12.74 -21.10
C LYS A 470 8.68 11.49 -21.40
N TRP A 471 8.55 10.43 -20.61
CA TRP A 471 9.36 9.22 -20.71
C TRP A 471 8.50 7.99 -20.92
N LEU A 472 9.03 7.02 -21.65
CA LEU A 472 8.54 5.65 -21.61
C LEU A 472 8.91 5.07 -20.24
N SER A 473 7.92 4.65 -19.44
CA SER A 473 8.12 4.32 -18.03
C SER A 473 7.69 2.91 -17.64
N SER A 474 7.15 2.16 -18.58
CA SER A 474 6.77 0.76 -18.40
C SER A 474 7.09 -0.01 -19.66
N TYR A 475 7.69 -1.19 -19.53
CA TYR A 475 8.26 -1.97 -20.63
C TYR A 475 7.69 -3.38 -20.62
N THR A 476 7.03 -3.80 -21.71
CA THR A 476 6.62 -5.18 -21.92
C THR A 476 7.82 -5.99 -22.40
N LEU A 477 8.11 -7.04 -21.68
CA LEU A 477 9.31 -7.87 -21.81
C LEU A 477 8.95 -9.20 -22.44
N ALA A 478 9.80 -9.68 -23.32
CA ALA A 478 9.62 -10.95 -23.99
C ALA A 478 10.86 -11.84 -23.93
N CYS A 479 10.63 -13.14 -23.84
CA CYS A 479 11.64 -14.19 -23.99
C CYS A 479 11.57 -14.76 -25.41
N ARG A 480 12.69 -15.34 -25.87
CA ARG A 480 12.76 -15.96 -27.20
C ARG A 480 12.16 -17.37 -27.23
N HIS A 481 11.39 -17.66 -28.26
CA HIS A 481 10.90 -19.00 -28.60
C HIS A 481 11.02 -19.19 -30.11
N ASP A 482 11.99 -19.96 -30.52
CA ASP A 482 12.44 -20.09 -31.91
C ASP A 482 12.69 -18.70 -32.53
N ASP A 483 12.04 -18.34 -33.61
CA ASP A 483 12.15 -17.05 -34.30
C ASP A 483 11.17 -15.97 -33.78
N LYS A 484 10.49 -16.23 -32.64
CA LYS A 484 9.47 -15.33 -32.08
C LYS A 484 9.85 -14.86 -30.68
N PHE A 485 9.32 -13.71 -30.30
CA PHE A 485 9.40 -13.16 -28.96
C PHE A 485 8.03 -13.29 -28.28
N LEU A 486 8.00 -13.98 -27.13
CA LEU A 486 6.77 -14.21 -26.37
C LEU A 486 6.80 -13.37 -25.08
N GLU A 487 5.79 -12.59 -24.87
CA GLU A 487 5.65 -11.70 -23.70
C GLU A 487 5.66 -12.53 -22.39
N VAL A 488 6.43 -12.08 -21.40
CA VAL A 488 6.62 -12.78 -20.12
C VAL A 488 6.42 -11.87 -18.91
N GLY A 489 6.17 -10.59 -19.12
CA GLY A 489 5.95 -9.66 -18.03
C GLY A 489 6.07 -8.20 -18.44
N LYS A 490 5.83 -7.30 -17.48
CA LYS A 490 5.93 -5.86 -17.64
C LYS A 490 6.69 -5.23 -16.48
N ALA A 491 7.81 -4.57 -16.76
CA ALA A 491 8.64 -3.90 -15.77
C ALA A 491 8.44 -2.39 -15.82
N SER A 492 8.28 -1.75 -14.66
CA SER A 492 8.19 -0.30 -14.50
C SER A 492 9.08 0.24 -13.38
N THR A 493 9.96 -0.62 -12.84
CA THR A 493 10.86 -0.31 -11.72
C THR A 493 12.29 -0.70 -12.06
N GLY A 494 13.25 -0.15 -11.31
CA GLY A 494 14.69 -0.40 -11.48
C GLY A 494 15.42 0.76 -12.13
N LEU A 495 14.76 1.56 -12.97
CA LEU A 495 15.34 2.72 -13.63
C LEU A 495 15.40 3.95 -12.70
N LYS A 496 16.36 4.81 -12.99
CA LYS A 496 16.59 6.07 -12.27
C LYS A 496 15.87 7.24 -12.93
N GLU A 497 15.60 8.28 -12.15
CA GLU A 497 15.03 9.51 -12.69
C GLU A 497 16.12 10.43 -13.26
N LYS A 498 17.35 10.33 -12.75
CA LYS A 498 18.52 11.08 -13.20
C LYS A 498 19.53 10.18 -13.90
N ARG A 499 20.14 10.67 -14.97
CA ARG A 499 21.14 9.92 -15.75
C ARG A 499 22.42 9.63 -14.95
N GLU A 500 22.79 10.52 -14.03
CA GLU A 500 24.01 10.38 -13.23
C GLU A 500 23.92 9.24 -12.19
N GLU A 501 22.71 8.75 -11.92
CA GLU A 501 22.46 7.69 -10.92
C GLU A 501 22.47 6.27 -11.52
N GLY A 502 22.63 6.13 -12.84
CA GLY A 502 22.59 4.87 -13.58
C GLY A 502 21.54 4.88 -14.68
N LEU A 503 21.20 3.70 -15.23
CA LEU A 503 20.23 3.57 -16.32
C LEU A 503 18.92 4.28 -15.98
N SER A 504 18.56 5.28 -16.78
CA SER A 504 17.46 6.19 -16.51
C SER A 504 16.27 6.00 -17.45
N PHE A 505 15.07 6.50 -17.04
CA PHE A 505 13.90 6.55 -17.92
C PHE A 505 14.14 7.39 -19.17
N ALA A 506 14.90 8.47 -19.05
CA ALA A 506 15.25 9.32 -20.19
C ALA A 506 16.11 8.56 -21.22
N GLU A 507 17.13 7.87 -20.75
CA GLU A 507 18.03 7.07 -21.60
C GLU A 507 17.29 5.92 -22.30
N MET A 508 16.47 5.15 -21.55
CA MET A 508 15.64 4.10 -22.16
C MET A 508 14.64 4.66 -23.19
N THR A 509 14.12 5.86 -22.96
CA THR A 509 13.22 6.53 -23.91
C THR A 509 13.97 6.89 -25.19
N ASP A 510 15.19 7.45 -25.08
CA ASP A 510 16.02 7.82 -26.23
C ASP A 510 16.41 6.56 -27.05
N LEU A 511 16.71 5.44 -26.40
CA LEU A 511 17.03 4.16 -27.05
C LEU A 511 15.83 3.53 -27.76
N LEU A 512 14.63 3.59 -27.15
CA LEU A 512 13.43 2.96 -27.71
C LEU A 512 12.72 3.81 -28.74
N LYS A 513 12.76 5.14 -28.63
CA LYS A 513 12.04 6.06 -29.53
C LYS A 513 12.31 5.82 -31.03
N PRO A 514 13.55 5.62 -31.49
CA PRO A 514 13.82 5.32 -32.90
C PRO A 514 13.36 3.91 -33.33
N LEU A 515 13.01 3.05 -32.39
CA LEU A 515 12.56 1.68 -32.63
C LEU A 515 11.05 1.51 -32.60
N ILE A 516 10.30 2.56 -32.29
CA ILE A 516 8.82 2.53 -32.23
C ILE A 516 8.28 2.26 -33.64
N ILE A 517 7.40 1.26 -33.75
CA ILE A 517 6.74 0.86 -35.00
C ILE A 517 5.33 1.45 -35.06
N LYS A 518 4.64 1.45 -33.91
CA LYS A 518 3.26 1.87 -33.79
C LYS A 518 3.00 2.46 -32.42
N GLU A 519 2.14 3.48 -32.37
CA GLU A 519 1.65 4.03 -31.10
C GLU A 519 0.11 4.04 -31.10
N GLU A 520 -0.46 3.52 -30.00
CA GLU A 520 -1.90 3.55 -29.75
C GLU A 520 -2.16 4.08 -28.33
N GLY A 521 -2.62 5.31 -28.23
CA GLY A 521 -2.86 5.96 -26.93
C GLY A 521 -1.56 6.18 -26.16
N LYS A 522 -1.30 5.36 -25.14
CA LYS A 522 -0.07 5.41 -24.33
C LYS A 522 0.89 4.29 -24.65
N GLU A 523 0.43 3.26 -25.32
CA GLU A 523 1.24 2.10 -25.67
C GLU A 523 1.98 2.35 -26.98
N ALA A 524 3.27 2.08 -26.97
CA ALA A 524 4.17 2.12 -28.11
C ALA A 524 4.74 0.74 -28.35
N GLU A 525 4.48 0.15 -29.50
CA GLU A 525 5.09 -1.08 -29.97
C GLU A 525 6.47 -0.81 -30.54
N ALA A 526 7.48 -1.55 -30.12
CA ALA A 526 8.86 -1.33 -30.51
C ALA A 526 9.47 -2.55 -31.23
N LYS A 527 10.38 -2.30 -32.18
CA LYS A 527 11.22 -3.36 -32.75
C LYS A 527 12.01 -4.03 -31.62
N PRO A 528 12.02 -5.37 -31.52
CA PRO A 528 12.70 -6.09 -30.45
C PRO A 528 14.23 -6.04 -30.66
N LYS A 529 14.88 -4.97 -30.18
CA LYS A 529 16.33 -4.75 -30.27
C LYS A 529 17.00 -4.49 -28.94
N ILE A 530 16.29 -3.90 -27.98
CA ILE A 530 16.85 -3.52 -26.70
C ILE A 530 16.70 -4.69 -25.73
N VAL A 531 17.83 -5.23 -25.27
CA VAL A 531 17.91 -6.31 -24.27
C VAL A 531 18.25 -5.71 -22.92
N ILE A 532 17.50 -6.11 -21.91
CA ILE A 532 17.73 -5.71 -20.53
C ILE A 532 17.80 -6.93 -19.62
N GLU A 533 18.65 -6.86 -18.62
CA GLU A 533 18.67 -7.81 -17.53
C GLU A 533 17.56 -7.48 -16.53
N VAL A 534 16.78 -8.49 -16.17
CA VAL A 534 15.57 -8.35 -15.36
C VAL A 534 15.66 -9.28 -14.15
N GLY A 535 15.65 -8.68 -12.97
CA GLY A 535 15.44 -9.39 -11.71
C GLY A 535 13.94 -9.52 -11.43
N TYR A 536 13.53 -10.62 -10.83
CA TYR A 536 12.13 -10.90 -10.49
C TYR A 536 12.03 -11.67 -9.17
N GLU A 537 10.85 -11.70 -8.55
CA GLU A 537 10.65 -12.48 -7.32
C GLU A 537 10.19 -13.91 -7.61
N GLU A 538 9.44 -14.15 -8.69
CA GLU A 538 8.84 -15.45 -9.00
C GLU A 538 8.37 -15.49 -10.45
N ILE A 539 8.36 -16.68 -11.06
CA ILE A 539 7.69 -16.95 -12.33
C ILE A 539 6.34 -17.63 -12.03
N GLN A 540 5.28 -17.17 -12.65
CA GLN A 540 3.91 -17.64 -12.45
C GLN A 540 3.32 -18.09 -13.78
N LYS A 541 2.35 -19.04 -13.77
CA LYS A 541 1.50 -19.28 -14.94
C LYS A 541 0.57 -18.10 -15.16
N SER A 542 0.42 -17.68 -16.39
CA SER A 542 -0.39 -16.53 -16.75
C SER A 542 -1.14 -16.79 -18.06
N PRO A 543 -2.47 -16.55 -18.11
CA PRO A 543 -3.21 -16.55 -19.35
C PRO A 543 -3.09 -15.24 -20.13
N THR A 544 -2.48 -14.20 -19.53
CA THR A 544 -2.43 -12.84 -20.08
C THR A 544 -1.28 -12.67 -21.08
N TYR A 545 -0.12 -13.28 -20.78
CA TYR A 545 1.07 -13.15 -21.60
C TYR A 545 1.22 -14.34 -22.57
N SER A 546 1.69 -14.06 -23.77
CA SER A 546 1.81 -15.03 -24.86
C SER A 546 2.76 -16.22 -24.58
N SER A 547 3.70 -16.06 -23.64
CA SER A 547 4.55 -17.15 -23.15
C SER A 547 3.81 -18.17 -22.25
N GLY A 548 2.61 -17.85 -21.75
CA GLY A 548 1.95 -18.63 -20.70
C GLY A 548 2.53 -18.42 -19.30
N TYR A 549 3.49 -17.50 -19.14
CA TYR A 549 4.17 -17.16 -17.89
C TYR A 549 4.11 -15.66 -17.60
N ALA A 550 4.22 -15.29 -16.32
CA ALA A 550 4.35 -13.92 -15.85
C ALA A 550 5.46 -13.82 -14.81
N LEU A 551 6.30 -12.79 -14.90
CA LEU A 551 7.26 -12.44 -13.87
C LEU A 551 6.57 -11.63 -12.75
N ARG A 552 6.77 -12.04 -11.51
CA ARG A 552 6.28 -11.30 -10.35
C ARG A 552 7.30 -10.24 -9.93
N PHE A 553 6.84 -9.00 -9.82
CA PHE A 553 7.66 -7.82 -9.49
C PHE A 553 8.94 -7.70 -10.31
N PRO A 554 8.85 -7.78 -11.67
CA PRO A 554 10.02 -7.61 -12.50
C PRO A 554 10.59 -6.19 -12.35
N ARG A 555 11.92 -6.11 -12.29
CA ARG A 555 12.65 -4.84 -12.23
C ARG A 555 13.83 -4.87 -13.18
N VAL A 556 14.06 -3.78 -13.86
CA VAL A 556 15.24 -3.60 -14.69
C VAL A 556 16.47 -3.52 -13.79
N ILE A 557 17.47 -4.35 -14.07
CA ILE A 557 18.76 -4.36 -13.36
C ILE A 557 19.75 -3.49 -14.13
N GLN A 558 19.93 -3.81 -15.42
CA GLN A 558 20.83 -3.08 -16.31
C GLN A 558 20.45 -3.27 -17.78
N LEU A 559 20.96 -2.38 -18.64
CA LEU A 559 20.95 -2.55 -20.09
C LEU A 559 22.03 -3.56 -20.48
N ARG A 560 21.72 -4.42 -21.44
CA ARG A 560 22.64 -5.42 -21.97
C ARG A 560 23.07 -5.02 -23.37
N GLU A 561 23.98 -4.03 -23.43
CA GLU A 561 24.56 -3.57 -24.69
C GLU A 561 25.43 -4.64 -25.39
N ASP A 562 25.91 -5.60 -24.60
CA ASP A 562 26.70 -6.75 -25.04
C ASP A 562 25.87 -7.88 -25.67
N ARG A 563 24.52 -7.76 -25.67
CA ARG A 563 23.60 -8.81 -26.14
C ARG A 563 22.63 -8.30 -27.20
N GLY A 564 22.41 -9.14 -28.20
CA GLY A 564 21.35 -8.95 -29.20
C GLY A 564 20.06 -9.69 -28.84
N PRO A 565 18.98 -9.49 -29.60
CA PRO A 565 17.71 -10.20 -29.40
C PRO A 565 17.86 -11.74 -29.42
N ASP A 566 18.81 -12.25 -30.19
CA ASP A 566 19.07 -13.69 -30.30
C ASP A 566 19.75 -14.29 -29.06
N ASP A 567 20.35 -13.44 -28.21
CA ASP A 567 21.02 -13.84 -26.97
C ASP A 567 20.08 -13.76 -25.75
N THR A 568 18.80 -13.48 -25.95
CA THR A 568 17.84 -13.38 -24.85
C THR A 568 17.49 -14.74 -24.25
N SER A 569 17.09 -14.72 -22.99
CA SER A 569 16.58 -15.91 -22.29
C SER A 569 15.44 -16.56 -23.08
N THR A 570 15.50 -17.87 -23.22
CA THR A 570 14.51 -18.62 -23.99
C THR A 570 13.28 -18.99 -23.16
N LEU A 571 12.16 -19.28 -23.82
CA LEU A 571 10.97 -19.84 -23.15
C LEU A 571 11.30 -21.12 -22.38
N LYS A 572 12.21 -21.94 -22.89
CA LYS A 572 12.67 -23.16 -22.21
C LYS A 572 13.40 -22.84 -20.90
N MET A 573 14.21 -21.76 -20.85
CA MET A 573 14.84 -21.29 -19.60
C MET A 573 13.77 -20.82 -18.61
N VAL A 574 12.79 -20.05 -19.05
CA VAL A 574 11.67 -19.58 -18.21
C VAL A 574 10.89 -20.77 -17.65
N ASP A 575 10.60 -21.78 -18.47
CA ASP A 575 9.92 -23.01 -18.03
C ASP A 575 10.78 -23.81 -17.03
N ASN A 576 12.08 -23.95 -17.28
CA ASN A 576 13.00 -24.62 -16.36
C ASN A 576 13.02 -23.91 -14.99
N PHE A 577 13.18 -22.59 -14.95
CA PHE A 577 13.21 -21.82 -13.71
C PHE A 577 11.84 -21.88 -12.98
N TYR A 578 10.72 -21.88 -13.72
CA TYR A 578 9.40 -22.11 -13.14
C TYR A 578 9.27 -23.49 -12.50
N ASN A 579 9.77 -24.54 -13.18
CA ASN A 579 9.71 -25.91 -12.67
C ASN A 579 10.67 -26.13 -11.48
N GLU A 580 11.82 -25.48 -11.47
CA GLU A 580 12.76 -25.48 -10.34
C GLU A 580 12.15 -24.81 -9.11
N GLN A 581 11.39 -23.73 -9.29
CA GLN A 581 10.66 -23.08 -8.19
C GLN A 581 9.59 -24.02 -7.57
N LYS A 582 9.04 -24.95 -8.36
CA LYS A 582 8.04 -25.94 -7.88
C LYS A 582 8.66 -27.14 -7.21
N LYS A 583 9.91 -27.47 -7.54
CA LYS A 583 10.63 -28.58 -6.92
C LYS A 583 11.21 -28.19 -5.56
N LYS A 584 11.38 -26.89 -5.34
CA LYS A 584 11.74 -26.28 -4.06
C LYS A 584 10.47 -26.03 -3.24
#